data_035ee6912a615f4488929b358371f75f
#
_entry.id   035ee6912a615f4488929b358371f75f
#
_cell.length_a   1.000
_cell.length_b   1.000
_cell.length_c   1.000
_cell.angle_alpha   90.00
_cell.angle_beta   90.00
_cell.angle_gamma   90.00
#
_symmetry.space_group_name_H-M   'P 1'
#
loop_
_entity.id
_entity.type
_entity.pdbx_description
1 polymer ?
#
loop_
_entity_poly.entity_id
_entity_poly.type
_entity_poly.pdbx_seq_one_letter_code
_entity_poly.pdbx_strand_id
1 'polypeptide(L)'
;MPLYDDNTDRQTTPYINYLFIALNIFVFVLFQDFGENDRFTYTFSTVPQEIISGHDIQTEPSVLGHSRSGEQIVMPGLEKTPIPVYLTMITSMFMHGSFGHIIGNMLFLWIFGDNIEDKLGHLRYLIFYLLSGIAASLAHVGTCYFLNTSLLIPSLGASGAISGVMGAYVFFFPHRNVTVLILRFTTTVPAFFAVGLWFVLQIISSTALLDGKEGGGVAYGAHIGGFLAGIPIGFILDSWGKPKNPSRDWTPPV
;
A
#
# COMPACT_ATOMS: atom_id res chain seq x y z
N MET A 1 15.27 4.63 -6.08
CA MET A 1 13.98 4.31 -6.69
C MET A 1 14.13 3.05 -7.53
N PRO A 2 13.35 1.98 -7.34
CA PRO A 2 13.38 0.81 -8.21
C PRO A 2 12.90 1.18 -9.63
N LEU A 3 13.45 0.55 -10.64
CA LEU A 3 13.12 0.76 -12.06
C LEU A 3 12.53 -0.49 -12.70
N TYR A 4 13.13 -1.63 -12.45
CA TYR A 4 12.67 -2.96 -12.90
C TYR A 4 13.39 -4.04 -12.09
N ASP A 5 12.88 -5.25 -12.15
CA ASP A 5 13.47 -6.45 -11.58
C ASP A 5 13.67 -7.56 -12.62
N ASP A 6 14.27 -8.66 -12.20
CA ASP A 6 14.51 -9.81 -13.08
C ASP A 6 13.24 -10.67 -13.19
N ASN A 7 12.63 -10.66 -14.38
CA ASN A 7 11.42 -11.39 -14.73
C ASN A 7 11.67 -12.56 -15.68
N THR A 8 12.92 -13.03 -15.82
CA THR A 8 13.29 -14.05 -16.82
C THR A 8 12.66 -15.42 -16.55
N ASP A 9 12.29 -15.70 -15.31
CA ASP A 9 11.68 -16.96 -14.87
C ASP A 9 10.14 -16.89 -14.69
N ARG A 10 9.50 -15.74 -15.00
CA ARG A 10 8.05 -15.58 -14.93
C ARG A 10 7.35 -16.47 -15.95
N GLN A 11 6.33 -17.21 -15.49
CA GLN A 11 5.62 -18.20 -16.29
C GLN A 11 4.23 -17.76 -16.73
N THR A 12 3.61 -16.83 -16.00
CA THR A 12 2.24 -16.41 -16.26
C THR A 12 2.13 -14.92 -16.60
N THR A 13 1.09 -14.53 -17.34
CA THR A 13 0.76 -13.12 -17.56
C THR A 13 0.03 -12.56 -16.33
N PRO A 14 0.47 -11.46 -15.71
CA PRO A 14 -0.08 -10.96 -14.45
C PRO A 14 -1.37 -10.15 -14.66
N TYR A 15 -2.47 -10.82 -15.04
CA TYR A 15 -3.74 -10.16 -15.39
C TYR A 15 -4.37 -9.38 -14.23
N ILE A 16 -4.29 -9.90 -13.01
CA ILE A 16 -4.86 -9.22 -11.83
C ILE A 16 -4.03 -8.01 -11.44
N ASN A 17 -2.71 -8.08 -11.57
CA ASN A 17 -1.83 -6.95 -11.34
C ASN A 17 -2.13 -5.82 -12.34
N TYR A 18 -2.29 -6.15 -13.62
CA TYR A 18 -2.70 -5.18 -14.64
C TYR A 18 -4.09 -4.62 -14.37
N LEU A 19 -5.03 -5.45 -13.91
CA LEU A 19 -6.37 -5.00 -13.52
C LEU A 19 -6.30 -3.99 -12.37
N PHE A 20 -5.50 -4.25 -11.34
CA PHE A 20 -5.32 -3.30 -10.23
C PHE A 20 -4.72 -1.99 -10.70
N ILE A 21 -3.68 -2.01 -11.53
CA ILE A 21 -3.09 -0.80 -12.12
C ILE A 21 -4.15 -0.03 -12.93
N ALA A 22 -4.87 -0.70 -13.81
CA ALA A 22 -5.90 -0.08 -14.61
C ALA A 22 -7.04 0.51 -13.76
N LEU A 23 -7.48 -0.19 -12.72
CA LEU A 23 -8.54 0.27 -11.81
C LEU A 23 -8.09 1.52 -11.02
N ASN A 24 -6.86 1.55 -10.53
CA ASN A 24 -6.32 2.74 -9.85
C ASN A 24 -6.28 3.96 -10.77
N ILE A 25 -5.79 3.78 -12.02
CA ILE A 25 -5.78 4.85 -13.02
C ILE A 25 -7.20 5.29 -13.38
N PHE A 26 -8.12 4.33 -13.57
CA PHE A 26 -9.51 4.60 -13.90
C PHE A 26 -10.21 5.44 -12.81
N VAL A 27 -10.05 5.06 -11.53
CA VAL A 27 -10.63 5.81 -10.40
C VAL A 27 -10.01 7.21 -10.32
N PHE A 28 -8.70 7.33 -10.44
CA PHE A 28 -8.00 8.61 -10.35
C PHE A 28 -8.41 9.60 -11.45
N VAL A 29 -8.58 9.09 -12.69
CA VAL A 29 -8.95 9.95 -13.82
C VAL A 29 -10.43 10.31 -13.81
N LEU A 30 -11.33 9.31 -13.64
CA LEU A 30 -12.76 9.52 -13.89
C LEU A 30 -13.55 9.94 -12.65
N PHE A 31 -13.13 9.54 -11.45
CA PHE A 31 -13.87 9.84 -10.23
C PHE A 31 -13.17 10.87 -9.34
N GLN A 32 -11.84 10.84 -9.30
CA GLN A 32 -11.08 11.82 -8.53
C GLN A 32 -10.70 13.07 -9.34
N ASP A 33 -11.04 13.13 -10.65
CA ASP A 33 -10.72 14.24 -11.55
C ASP A 33 -9.24 14.65 -11.44
N PHE A 34 -8.35 13.68 -11.62
CA PHE A 34 -6.90 13.82 -11.45
C PHE A 34 -6.44 14.30 -10.06
N GLY A 35 -7.26 14.08 -9.05
CA GLY A 35 -6.98 14.46 -7.67
C GLY A 35 -7.64 15.78 -7.23
N GLU A 36 -8.41 16.42 -8.11
CA GLU A 36 -9.10 17.70 -7.81
C GLU A 36 -10.49 17.50 -7.17
N ASN A 37 -11.06 16.27 -7.23
CA ASN A 37 -12.35 15.97 -6.61
C ASN A 37 -12.16 15.50 -5.16
N ASP A 38 -11.88 16.43 -4.28
CA ASP A 38 -11.75 16.19 -2.83
C ASP A 38 -12.98 15.53 -2.23
N ARG A 39 -14.17 15.94 -2.67
CA ARG A 39 -15.42 15.41 -2.16
C ARG A 39 -15.52 13.90 -2.35
N PHE A 40 -15.29 13.41 -3.58
CA PHE A 40 -15.27 11.97 -3.85
C PHE A 40 -14.17 11.28 -3.06
N THR A 41 -12.98 11.86 -3.05
CA THR A 41 -11.81 11.31 -2.37
C THR A 41 -12.06 11.12 -0.89
N TYR A 42 -12.60 12.13 -0.18
CA TYR A 42 -12.86 12.04 1.25
C TYR A 42 -14.05 11.14 1.59
N THR A 43 -15.09 11.12 0.73
CA THR A 43 -16.26 10.23 0.90
C THR A 43 -15.88 8.74 0.96
N PHE A 44 -14.87 8.31 0.19
CA PHE A 44 -14.52 6.90 0.05
C PHE A 44 -13.15 6.54 0.66
N SER A 45 -12.50 7.47 1.34
CA SER A 45 -11.25 7.23 2.08
C SER A 45 -11.50 6.62 3.45
N THR A 46 -10.50 5.91 3.99
CA THR A 46 -10.58 5.33 5.33
C THR A 46 -10.33 6.40 6.39
N VAL A 47 -11.30 6.69 7.24
CA VAL A 47 -11.16 7.58 8.40
C VAL A 47 -10.98 6.72 9.65
N PRO A 48 -9.84 6.82 10.38
CA PRO A 48 -9.56 5.98 11.55
C PRO A 48 -10.68 5.98 12.59
N GLN A 49 -11.24 7.14 12.92
CA GLN A 49 -12.30 7.28 13.91
C GLN A 49 -13.60 6.58 13.48
N GLU A 50 -13.91 6.57 12.19
CA GLU A 50 -15.09 5.86 11.65
C GLU A 50 -14.93 4.34 11.77
N ILE A 51 -13.73 3.83 11.49
CA ILE A 51 -13.44 2.40 11.65
C ILE A 51 -13.55 1.97 13.11
N ILE A 52 -13.08 2.82 14.04
CA ILE A 52 -13.14 2.55 15.49
C ILE A 52 -14.57 2.59 16.00
N SER A 53 -15.35 3.60 15.60
CA SER A 53 -16.73 3.81 16.10
C SER A 53 -17.76 2.95 15.36
N GLY A 54 -17.48 2.53 14.12
CA GLY A 54 -18.43 1.88 13.22
C GLY A 54 -19.48 2.85 12.64
N HIS A 55 -19.31 4.15 12.81
CA HIS A 55 -20.27 5.18 12.38
C HIS A 55 -19.61 6.18 11.45
N ASP A 56 -20.38 6.62 10.44
CA ASP A 56 -20.05 7.70 9.54
C ASP A 56 -19.93 9.05 10.32
N ILE A 57 -18.91 9.82 10.01
CA ILE A 57 -18.61 11.10 10.67
C ILE A 57 -18.55 12.18 9.61
N GLN A 58 -19.30 13.25 9.84
CA GLN A 58 -19.29 14.42 8.98
C GLN A 58 -18.70 15.60 9.74
N THR A 59 -17.83 16.38 9.09
CA THR A 59 -17.22 17.57 9.68
C THR A 59 -17.25 18.73 8.70
N GLU A 60 -17.29 19.94 9.22
CA GLU A 60 -17.10 21.14 8.41
C GLU A 60 -15.64 21.29 8.00
N PRO A 61 -15.36 21.96 6.86
CA PRO A 61 -13.99 22.30 6.48
C PRO A 61 -13.28 23.11 7.57
N SER A 62 -12.01 22.86 7.79
CA SER A 62 -11.21 23.54 8.81
C SER A 62 -9.98 24.22 8.20
N VAL A 63 -9.65 25.41 8.69
CA VAL A 63 -8.44 26.14 8.26
C VAL A 63 -7.25 25.63 9.06
N LEU A 64 -6.30 25.00 8.36
CA LEU A 64 -5.06 24.50 8.96
C LEU A 64 -4.00 25.61 9.15
N GLY A 65 -4.09 26.70 8.38
CA GLY A 65 -3.12 27.79 8.42
C GLY A 65 -3.17 28.66 7.16
N HIS A 66 -2.09 29.40 6.94
CA HIS A 66 -1.95 30.22 5.74
C HIS A 66 -0.66 29.85 5.02
N SER A 67 -0.72 29.81 3.69
CA SER A 67 0.45 29.63 2.83
C SER A 67 1.41 30.83 2.95
N ARG A 68 2.62 30.69 2.41
CA ARG A 68 3.56 31.82 2.33
C ARG A 68 3.02 33.00 1.48
N SER A 69 2.05 32.74 0.60
CA SER A 69 1.34 33.76 -0.19
C SER A 69 0.17 34.41 0.54
N GLY A 70 -0.17 33.94 1.77
CA GLY A 70 -1.29 34.45 2.58
C GLY A 70 -2.63 33.75 2.28
N GLU A 71 -2.69 32.79 1.39
CA GLU A 71 -3.89 32.00 1.10
C GLU A 71 -4.16 31.03 2.25
N GLN A 72 -5.44 30.84 2.58
CA GLN A 72 -5.84 29.85 3.58
C GLN A 72 -5.59 28.44 3.08
N ILE A 73 -4.90 27.62 3.89
CA ILE A 73 -4.80 26.19 3.69
C ILE A 73 -6.00 25.58 4.40
N VAL A 74 -6.96 25.08 3.62
CA VAL A 74 -8.19 24.50 4.13
C VAL A 74 -8.13 22.99 4.00
N MET A 75 -8.40 22.28 5.10
CA MET A 75 -8.68 20.85 5.04
C MET A 75 -10.17 20.68 4.75
N PRO A 76 -10.56 19.97 3.67
CA PRO A 76 -11.95 19.66 3.39
C PRO A 76 -12.59 18.93 4.57
N GLY A 77 -13.89 19.17 4.78
CA GLY A 77 -14.67 18.41 5.78
C GLY A 77 -14.84 16.95 5.35
N LEU A 78 -15.12 16.10 6.33
CA LEU A 78 -15.53 14.73 6.06
C LEU A 78 -16.95 14.72 5.52
N GLU A 79 -17.14 14.11 4.37
CA GLU A 79 -18.41 13.99 3.67
C GLU A 79 -19.13 12.69 4.09
N LYS A 80 -20.44 12.65 3.88
CA LYS A 80 -21.23 11.46 4.17
C LYS A 80 -20.80 10.27 3.31
N THR A 81 -20.40 9.19 3.96
CA THR A 81 -20.04 7.92 3.28
C THR A 81 -21.30 7.11 2.97
N PRO A 82 -21.60 6.86 1.66
CA PRO A 82 -22.85 6.16 1.24
C PRO A 82 -22.79 4.64 1.39
N ILE A 83 -21.67 4.09 1.83
CA ILE A 83 -21.41 2.66 2.04
C ILE A 83 -21.08 2.40 3.51
N PRO A 84 -21.17 1.15 4.01
CA PRO A 84 -20.65 0.83 5.34
C PRO A 84 -19.20 1.26 5.51
N VAL A 85 -18.89 1.99 6.58
CA VAL A 85 -17.55 2.62 6.80
C VAL A 85 -16.40 1.61 6.72
N TYR A 86 -16.63 0.35 7.09
CA TYR A 86 -15.60 -0.70 6.97
C TYR A 86 -15.20 -1.02 5.51
N LEU A 87 -16.09 -0.75 4.53
CA LEU A 87 -15.76 -0.93 3.12
C LEU A 87 -14.81 0.15 2.60
N THR A 88 -14.66 1.27 3.30
CA THR A 88 -13.70 2.30 2.95
C THR A 88 -12.26 1.80 3.03
N MET A 89 -11.97 0.78 3.84
CA MET A 89 -10.66 0.11 3.83
C MET A 89 -10.33 -0.54 2.49
N ILE A 90 -11.35 -0.88 1.68
CA ILE A 90 -11.16 -1.42 0.33
C ILE A 90 -11.16 -0.30 -0.70
N THR A 91 -12.14 0.62 -0.65
CA THR A 91 -12.22 1.69 -1.65
C THR A 91 -11.02 2.63 -1.60
N SER A 92 -10.51 2.93 -0.40
CA SER A 92 -9.33 3.78 -0.22
C SER A 92 -8.06 3.24 -0.88
N MET A 93 -7.94 1.92 -1.07
CA MET A 93 -6.79 1.32 -1.76
C MET A 93 -6.68 1.74 -3.23
N PHE A 94 -7.76 2.26 -3.82
CA PHE A 94 -7.82 2.64 -5.24
C PHE A 94 -7.83 4.15 -5.45
N MET A 95 -7.62 4.94 -4.38
CA MET A 95 -7.60 6.38 -4.45
C MET A 95 -6.21 6.94 -4.24
N HIS A 96 -5.96 8.11 -4.83
CA HIS A 96 -4.65 8.76 -4.76
C HIS A 96 -4.81 10.27 -4.63
N GLY A 97 -3.99 10.88 -3.75
CA GLY A 97 -4.06 12.31 -3.46
C GLY A 97 -3.26 13.20 -4.44
N SER A 98 -2.51 12.61 -5.39
CA SER A 98 -1.73 13.40 -6.36
C SER A 98 -1.19 12.52 -7.49
N PHE A 99 -0.76 13.14 -8.60
CA PHE A 99 -0.05 12.45 -9.68
C PHE A 99 1.21 11.72 -9.21
N GLY A 100 2.03 12.34 -8.36
CA GLY A 100 3.23 11.70 -7.83
C GLY A 100 2.89 10.45 -7.01
N HIS A 101 1.79 10.51 -6.24
CA HIS A 101 1.32 9.41 -5.42
C HIS A 101 0.89 8.21 -6.27
N ILE A 102 0.05 8.42 -7.30
CA ILE A 102 -0.38 7.32 -8.17
C ILE A 102 0.76 6.77 -9.02
N ILE A 103 1.61 7.61 -9.61
CA ILE A 103 2.75 7.17 -10.42
C ILE A 103 3.70 6.30 -9.57
N GLY A 104 4.03 6.74 -8.36
CA GLY A 104 4.85 5.96 -7.44
C GLY A 104 4.24 4.60 -7.13
N ASN A 105 2.96 4.56 -6.76
CA ASN A 105 2.25 3.32 -6.44
C ASN A 105 2.20 2.37 -7.65
N MET A 106 1.84 2.86 -8.83
CA MET A 106 1.75 2.02 -10.03
C MET A 106 3.11 1.49 -10.47
N LEU A 107 4.17 2.26 -10.30
CA LEU A 107 5.54 1.80 -10.56
C LEU A 107 5.93 0.63 -9.65
N PHE A 108 5.69 0.75 -8.34
CA PHE A 108 6.01 -0.33 -7.40
C PHE A 108 5.14 -1.57 -7.63
N LEU A 109 3.85 -1.37 -7.91
CA LEU A 109 2.94 -2.46 -8.22
C LEU A 109 3.33 -3.16 -9.53
N TRP A 110 3.76 -2.41 -10.54
CA TRP A 110 4.26 -2.95 -11.81
C TRP A 110 5.52 -3.81 -11.63
N ILE A 111 6.47 -3.38 -10.79
CA ILE A 111 7.77 -4.05 -10.61
C ILE A 111 7.64 -5.30 -9.73
N PHE A 112 6.85 -5.24 -8.64
CA PHE A 112 6.84 -6.31 -7.64
C PHE A 112 5.59 -7.19 -7.69
N GLY A 113 4.47 -6.65 -8.18
CA GLY A 113 3.18 -7.33 -8.15
C GLY A 113 3.10 -8.53 -9.09
N ASP A 114 3.70 -8.44 -10.25
CA ASP A 114 3.66 -9.48 -11.28
C ASP A 114 4.35 -10.78 -10.82
N ASN A 115 5.44 -10.69 -10.10
CA ASN A 115 6.15 -11.84 -9.54
C ASN A 115 5.37 -12.51 -8.40
N ILE A 116 4.64 -11.73 -7.60
CA ILE A 116 3.79 -12.30 -6.55
C ILE A 116 2.55 -12.94 -7.15
N GLU A 117 1.99 -12.36 -8.22
CA GLU A 117 0.90 -13.00 -8.96
C GLU A 117 1.34 -14.30 -9.62
N ASP A 118 2.52 -14.33 -10.24
CA ASP A 118 3.09 -15.55 -10.84
C ASP A 118 3.31 -16.64 -9.78
N LYS A 119 3.79 -16.25 -8.61
CA LYS A 119 4.04 -17.15 -7.46
C LYS A 119 2.76 -17.73 -6.87
N LEU A 120 1.74 -16.92 -6.66
CA LEU A 120 0.49 -17.30 -5.98
C LEU A 120 -0.59 -17.81 -6.95
N GLY A 121 -0.54 -17.37 -8.21
CA GLY A 121 -1.63 -17.49 -9.17
C GLY A 121 -2.69 -16.41 -8.99
N HIS A 122 -3.46 -16.16 -10.04
CA HIS A 122 -4.37 -15.01 -10.17
C HIS A 122 -5.33 -14.82 -8.99
N LEU A 123 -6.12 -15.86 -8.65
CA LEU A 123 -7.14 -15.74 -7.60
C LEU A 123 -6.54 -15.50 -6.21
N ARG A 124 -5.43 -16.21 -5.90
CA ARG A 124 -4.78 -16.03 -4.60
C ARG A 124 -4.10 -14.68 -4.50
N TYR A 125 -3.56 -14.15 -5.61
CA TYR A 125 -3.00 -12.81 -5.65
C TYR A 125 -4.08 -11.74 -5.44
N LEU A 126 -5.26 -11.88 -6.03
CA LEU A 126 -6.40 -11.01 -5.76
C LEU A 126 -6.74 -10.97 -4.26
N ILE A 127 -6.88 -12.14 -3.64
CA ILE A 127 -7.18 -12.26 -2.20
C ILE A 127 -6.03 -11.69 -1.37
N PHE A 128 -4.80 -12.01 -1.74
CA PHE A 128 -3.59 -11.52 -1.09
C PHE A 128 -3.53 -9.99 -1.03
N TYR A 129 -3.73 -9.33 -2.17
CA TYR A 129 -3.69 -7.87 -2.28
C TYR A 129 -4.73 -7.20 -1.39
N LEU A 130 -5.98 -7.68 -1.46
CA LEU A 130 -7.07 -7.13 -0.65
C LEU A 130 -6.84 -7.35 0.86
N LEU A 131 -6.43 -8.54 1.27
CA LEU A 131 -6.14 -8.83 2.68
C LEU A 131 -4.94 -8.01 3.20
N SER A 132 -3.90 -7.85 2.39
CA SER A 132 -2.74 -7.03 2.74
C SER A 132 -3.12 -5.55 2.93
N GLY A 133 -3.99 -5.02 2.07
CA GLY A 133 -4.48 -3.65 2.18
C GLY A 133 -5.41 -3.45 3.38
N ILE A 134 -6.30 -4.39 3.68
CA ILE A 134 -7.13 -4.35 4.90
C ILE A 134 -6.24 -4.39 6.15
N ALA A 135 -5.27 -5.30 6.20
CA ALA A 135 -4.32 -5.38 7.31
C ALA A 135 -3.51 -4.09 7.49
N ALA A 136 -3.09 -3.48 6.39
CA ALA A 136 -2.41 -2.19 6.38
C ALA A 136 -3.30 -1.06 6.95
N SER A 137 -4.56 -0.99 6.49
CA SER A 137 -5.53 -0.01 6.99
C SER A 137 -5.78 -0.18 8.48
N LEU A 138 -5.97 -1.42 8.96
CA LEU A 138 -6.14 -1.71 10.39
C LEU A 138 -4.89 -1.35 11.21
N ALA A 139 -3.70 -1.60 10.69
CA ALA A 139 -2.45 -1.21 11.35
C ALA A 139 -2.33 0.33 11.45
N HIS A 140 -2.74 1.06 10.42
CA HIS A 140 -2.79 2.52 10.46
C HIS A 140 -3.80 3.03 11.50
N VAL A 141 -5.04 2.51 11.48
CA VAL A 141 -6.07 2.83 12.48
C VAL A 141 -5.56 2.57 13.89
N GLY A 142 -4.93 1.41 14.13
CA GLY A 142 -4.31 1.07 15.40
C GLY A 142 -3.22 2.08 15.80
N THR A 143 -2.34 2.45 14.86
CA THR A 143 -1.29 3.45 15.11
C THR A 143 -1.90 4.79 15.52
N CYS A 144 -2.91 5.29 14.80
CA CYS A 144 -3.60 6.54 15.13
C CYS A 144 -4.27 6.47 16.51
N TYR A 145 -4.90 5.35 16.83
CA TYR A 145 -5.55 5.13 18.12
C TYR A 145 -4.57 5.15 19.30
N PHE A 146 -3.50 4.33 19.23
CA PHE A 146 -2.53 4.21 20.32
C PHE A 146 -1.66 5.45 20.51
N LEU A 147 -1.37 6.18 19.42
CA LEU A 147 -0.60 7.42 19.49
C LEU A 147 -1.49 8.66 19.69
N ASN A 148 -2.81 8.48 19.71
CA ASN A 148 -3.80 9.55 19.81
C ASN A 148 -3.57 10.67 18.78
N THR A 149 -3.33 10.27 17.54
CA THR A 149 -3.01 11.19 16.42
C THR A 149 -3.92 10.97 15.25
N SER A 150 -4.27 12.04 14.53
CA SER A 150 -4.84 11.98 13.18
C SER A 150 -6.10 11.12 13.00
N LEU A 151 -6.93 10.97 14.05
CA LEU A 151 -8.11 10.08 14.00
C LEU A 151 -9.16 10.50 12.95
N LEU A 152 -9.24 11.81 12.64
CA LEU A 152 -10.18 12.37 11.66
C LEU A 152 -9.52 12.66 10.29
N ILE A 153 -8.22 12.35 10.12
CA ILE A 153 -7.55 12.53 8.83
C ILE A 153 -7.76 11.31 7.96
N PRO A 154 -8.39 11.47 6.79
CA PRO A 154 -8.58 10.35 5.86
C PRO A 154 -7.26 9.75 5.37
N SER A 155 -7.21 8.43 5.29
CA SER A 155 -6.11 7.65 4.73
C SER A 155 -6.53 7.01 3.42
N LEU A 156 -5.67 7.11 2.40
CA LEU A 156 -5.93 6.60 1.05
C LEU A 156 -4.62 6.18 0.36
N GLY A 157 -4.75 5.35 -0.65
CA GLY A 157 -3.64 4.90 -1.48
C GLY A 157 -3.45 3.39 -1.50
N ALA A 158 -3.00 2.90 -2.63
CA ALA A 158 -2.64 1.49 -2.83
C ALA A 158 -1.42 1.06 -1.99
N SER A 159 -0.66 2.01 -1.44
CA SER A 159 0.67 1.80 -0.87
C SER A 159 0.71 0.82 0.30
N GLY A 160 -0.37 0.72 1.10
CA GLY A 160 -0.49 -0.27 2.16
C GLY A 160 -0.50 -1.71 1.62
N ALA A 161 -1.34 -1.99 0.60
CA ALA A 161 -1.39 -3.28 -0.07
C ALA A 161 -0.07 -3.57 -0.83
N ILE A 162 0.49 -2.57 -1.51
CA ILE A 162 1.79 -2.67 -2.20
C ILE A 162 2.92 -2.96 -1.21
N SER A 163 2.88 -2.39 -0.02
CA SER A 163 3.83 -2.74 1.04
C SER A 163 3.75 -4.23 1.41
N GLY A 164 2.54 -4.79 1.44
CA GLY A 164 2.33 -6.23 1.59
C GLY A 164 2.94 -7.04 0.43
N VAL A 165 2.76 -6.58 -0.81
CA VAL A 165 3.40 -7.16 -1.99
C VAL A 165 4.92 -7.15 -1.84
N MET A 166 5.51 -6.05 -1.40
CA MET A 166 6.96 -5.93 -1.19
C MET A 166 7.46 -6.83 -0.06
N GLY A 167 6.71 -6.97 1.03
CA GLY A 167 7.02 -7.89 2.13
C GLY A 167 7.06 -9.35 1.65
N ALA A 168 6.02 -9.79 0.93
CA ALA A 168 5.98 -11.12 0.33
C ALA A 168 7.09 -11.31 -0.73
N TYR A 169 7.38 -10.26 -1.53
CA TYR A 169 8.43 -10.30 -2.54
C TYR A 169 9.81 -10.58 -1.92
N VAL A 170 10.19 -9.85 -0.87
CA VAL A 170 11.46 -10.11 -0.17
C VAL A 170 11.49 -11.50 0.46
N PHE A 171 10.35 -11.97 0.97
CA PHE A 171 10.27 -13.30 1.56
C PHE A 171 10.46 -14.42 0.52
N PHE A 172 9.80 -14.33 -0.64
CA PHE A 172 9.89 -15.36 -1.69
C PHE A 172 11.13 -15.24 -2.57
N PHE A 173 11.61 -14.01 -2.80
CA PHE A 173 12.65 -13.71 -3.77
C PHE A 173 13.77 -12.81 -3.20
N PRO A 174 14.36 -13.15 -2.03
CA PRO A 174 15.30 -12.25 -1.33
C PRO A 174 16.54 -11.88 -2.15
N HIS A 175 16.98 -12.79 -3.02
CA HIS A 175 18.20 -12.62 -3.82
C HIS A 175 17.93 -12.22 -5.27
N ARG A 176 16.65 -12.03 -5.66
CA ARG A 176 16.31 -11.56 -7.01
C ARG A 176 16.89 -10.17 -7.25
N ASN A 177 17.42 -9.97 -8.43
CA ASN A 177 18.04 -8.71 -8.81
C ASN A 177 16.99 -7.63 -9.08
N VAL A 178 17.16 -6.49 -8.43
CA VAL A 178 16.34 -5.28 -8.64
C VAL A 178 17.25 -4.17 -9.10
N THR A 179 16.97 -3.58 -10.25
CA THR A 179 17.68 -2.41 -10.74
C THR A 179 17.09 -1.17 -10.11
N VAL A 180 17.94 -0.39 -9.46
CA VAL A 180 17.57 0.83 -8.75
C VAL A 180 18.31 2.04 -9.30
N LEU A 181 17.61 3.19 -9.30
CA LEU A 181 18.22 4.49 -9.55
C LEU A 181 18.63 5.12 -8.23
N ILE A 182 19.93 5.36 -8.07
CA ILE A 182 20.54 6.06 -6.93
C ILE A 182 21.18 7.33 -7.46
N LEU A 183 20.63 8.49 -7.07
CA LEU A 183 21.01 9.80 -7.61
C LEU A 183 20.86 9.85 -9.15
N ARG A 184 21.93 9.64 -9.90
CA ARG A 184 21.96 9.64 -11.38
C ARG A 184 22.50 8.34 -11.96
N PHE A 185 22.80 7.36 -11.13
CA PHE A 185 23.38 6.08 -11.56
C PHE A 185 22.37 4.96 -11.37
N THR A 186 22.28 4.07 -12.34
CA THR A 186 21.55 2.83 -12.20
C THR A 186 22.51 1.74 -11.71
N THR A 187 22.06 0.97 -10.74
CA THR A 187 22.79 -0.18 -10.23
C THR A 187 21.82 -1.31 -9.93
N THR A 188 22.32 -2.53 -9.93
CA THR A 188 21.52 -3.71 -9.62
C THR A 188 21.91 -4.23 -8.25
N VAL A 189 20.92 -4.44 -7.40
CA VAL A 189 21.10 -4.93 -6.04
C VAL A 189 20.09 -6.05 -5.73
N PRO A 190 20.39 -6.95 -4.79
CA PRO A 190 19.42 -7.95 -4.35
C PRO A 190 18.17 -7.31 -3.74
N ALA A 191 17.02 -7.97 -3.89
CA ALA A 191 15.73 -7.48 -3.40
C ALA A 191 15.73 -7.17 -1.90
N PHE A 192 16.36 -8.03 -1.08
CA PHE A 192 16.43 -7.79 0.35
C PHE A 192 17.11 -6.45 0.69
N PHE A 193 18.06 -6.01 -0.11
CA PHE A 193 18.72 -4.72 0.10
C PHE A 193 17.84 -3.55 -0.37
N ALA A 194 17.29 -3.62 -1.60
CA ALA A 194 16.47 -2.53 -2.15
C ALA A 194 15.20 -2.29 -1.31
N VAL A 195 14.47 -3.36 -1.04
CA VAL A 195 13.19 -3.32 -0.32
C VAL A 195 13.42 -3.18 1.19
N GLY A 196 14.46 -3.83 1.73
CA GLY A 196 14.84 -3.70 3.14
C GLY A 196 15.24 -2.26 3.50
N LEU A 197 16.02 -1.60 2.66
CA LEU A 197 16.36 -0.18 2.85
C LEU A 197 15.10 0.70 2.81
N TRP A 198 14.21 0.46 1.84
CA TRP A 198 12.93 1.18 1.79
C TRP A 198 12.12 0.98 3.08
N PHE A 199 12.04 -0.25 3.60
CA PHE A 199 11.32 -0.55 4.84
C PHE A 199 11.95 0.14 6.07
N VAL A 200 13.27 0.12 6.17
CA VAL A 200 13.99 0.85 7.24
C VAL A 200 13.71 2.35 7.18
N LEU A 201 13.67 2.93 5.98
CA LEU A 201 13.30 4.34 5.82
C LEU A 201 11.86 4.62 6.25
N GLN A 202 10.91 3.69 6.07
CA GLN A 202 9.55 3.85 6.60
C GLN A 202 9.55 3.89 8.13
N ILE A 203 10.33 3.02 8.78
CA ILE A 203 10.44 3.01 10.26
C ILE A 203 11.07 4.33 10.74
N ILE A 204 12.19 4.76 10.16
CA ILE A 204 12.84 6.01 10.55
C ILE A 204 11.90 7.21 10.36
N SER A 205 11.20 7.27 9.23
CA SER A 205 10.26 8.37 8.96
C SER A 205 9.05 8.35 9.90
N SER A 206 8.63 7.16 10.36
CA SER A 206 7.53 7.05 11.32
C SER A 206 7.89 7.61 12.70
N THR A 207 9.18 7.56 13.10
CA THR A 207 9.62 8.13 14.38
C THR A 207 9.55 9.66 14.41
N ALA A 208 9.67 10.32 13.26
CA ALA A 208 9.50 11.76 13.17
C ALA A 208 8.07 12.23 13.52
N LEU A 209 7.06 11.36 13.36
CA LEU A 209 5.70 11.62 13.81
C LEU A 209 5.59 11.63 15.35
N LEU A 210 6.37 10.79 16.04
CA LEU A 210 6.40 10.75 17.50
C LEU A 210 6.98 12.03 18.10
N ASP A 211 7.86 12.72 17.36
CA ASP A 211 8.45 14.00 17.74
C ASP A 211 7.56 15.22 17.42
N GLY A 212 6.30 14.99 17.00
CA GLY A 212 5.35 16.07 16.66
C GLY A 212 5.68 16.82 15.37
N LYS A 213 6.57 16.30 14.54
CA LYS A 213 6.85 16.82 13.19
C LYS A 213 5.80 16.29 12.24
N GLU A 214 5.08 17.20 11.56
CA GLU A 214 4.10 16.80 10.54
C GLU A 214 4.77 15.93 9.48
N GLY A 215 4.39 14.67 9.43
CA GLY A 215 4.98 13.66 8.52
C GLY A 215 4.38 13.68 7.13
N GLY A 216 4.25 14.84 6.49
CA GLY A 216 3.93 14.95 5.05
C GLY A 216 2.74 14.12 4.53
N GLY A 217 1.76 13.77 5.36
CA GLY A 217 0.57 13.02 4.94
C GLY A 217 0.79 11.51 4.65
N VAL A 218 1.95 10.95 4.96
CA VAL A 218 2.23 9.52 4.72
C VAL A 218 1.78 8.67 5.89
N ALA A 219 0.94 7.66 5.61
CA ALA A 219 0.44 6.70 6.60
C ALA A 219 1.49 5.60 6.88
N TYR A 220 2.58 5.93 7.59
CA TYR A 220 3.65 4.98 7.88
C TYR A 220 3.18 3.71 8.60
N GLY A 221 2.18 3.82 9.48
CA GLY A 221 1.56 2.67 10.12
C GLY A 221 0.95 1.69 9.12
N ALA A 222 0.35 2.18 8.03
CA ALA A 222 -0.14 1.34 6.95
C ALA A 222 1.01 0.65 6.19
N HIS A 223 2.10 1.36 5.91
CA HIS A 223 3.23 0.79 5.19
C HIS A 223 3.92 -0.32 5.99
N ILE A 224 4.22 -0.06 7.26
CA ILE A 224 4.86 -1.04 8.15
C ILE A 224 3.92 -2.24 8.38
N GLY A 225 2.64 -1.97 8.70
CA GLY A 225 1.66 -3.02 8.93
C GLY A 225 1.40 -3.88 7.70
N GLY A 226 1.25 -3.26 6.53
CA GLY A 226 1.08 -3.96 5.26
C GLY A 226 2.28 -4.85 4.94
N PHE A 227 3.50 -4.33 5.06
CA PHE A 227 4.73 -5.07 4.82
C PHE A 227 4.84 -6.31 5.71
N LEU A 228 4.65 -6.14 7.01
CA LEU A 228 4.73 -7.24 7.98
C LEU A 228 3.60 -8.26 7.79
N ALA A 229 2.38 -7.82 7.47
CA ALA A 229 1.24 -8.71 7.23
C ALA A 229 1.37 -9.47 5.89
N GLY A 230 1.95 -8.85 4.87
CA GLY A 230 2.12 -9.47 3.56
C GLY A 230 2.95 -10.75 3.59
N ILE A 231 3.94 -10.84 4.49
CA ILE A 231 4.79 -12.04 4.63
C ILE A 231 3.95 -13.27 5.02
N PRO A 232 3.26 -13.31 6.17
CA PRO A 232 2.48 -14.49 6.55
C PRO A 232 1.28 -14.73 5.65
N ILE A 233 0.60 -13.70 5.13
CA ILE A 233 -0.51 -13.86 4.20
C ILE A 233 -0.01 -14.54 2.92
N GLY A 234 1.10 -14.06 2.35
CA GLY A 234 1.71 -14.67 1.17
C GLY A 234 2.11 -16.12 1.40
N PHE A 235 2.77 -16.42 2.52
CA PHE A 235 3.15 -17.78 2.90
C PHE A 235 1.94 -18.73 3.02
N ILE A 236 0.87 -18.29 3.70
CA ILE A 236 -0.35 -19.08 3.89
C ILE A 236 -1.00 -19.37 2.54
N LEU A 237 -1.16 -18.34 1.69
CA LEU A 237 -1.80 -18.50 0.38
C LEU A 237 -0.95 -19.30 -0.61
N ASP A 238 0.38 -19.22 -0.55
CA ASP A 238 1.26 -20.08 -1.35
C ASP A 238 1.13 -21.55 -0.92
N SER A 239 0.98 -21.81 0.37
CA SER A 239 0.83 -23.15 0.93
C SER A 239 -0.56 -23.74 0.66
N TRP A 240 -1.56 -22.92 0.45
CA TRP A 240 -2.96 -23.34 0.28
C TRP A 240 -3.16 -24.04 -1.07
N GLY A 241 -3.59 -25.30 -1.02
CA GLY A 241 -3.91 -26.10 -2.21
C GLY A 241 -2.71 -26.74 -2.92
N LYS A 242 -1.47 -26.60 -2.40
CA LYS A 242 -0.38 -27.49 -2.82
C LYS A 242 -0.63 -28.86 -2.22
N PRO A 243 -0.67 -29.95 -3.03
CA PRO A 243 -0.74 -31.28 -2.46
C PRO A 243 0.48 -31.46 -1.55
N LYS A 244 0.26 -31.91 -0.33
CA LYS A 244 1.34 -32.41 0.53
C LYS A 244 1.90 -33.65 -0.16
N ASN A 245 2.93 -33.48 -0.96
CA ASN A 245 3.65 -34.59 -1.58
C ASN A 245 4.81 -34.96 -0.66
N PRO A 246 4.71 -36.03 0.16
CA PRO A 246 5.76 -36.44 1.09
C PRO A 246 7.03 -36.92 0.41
N SER A 247 7.03 -37.09 -0.92
CA SER A 247 8.10 -37.75 -1.66
C SER A 247 9.08 -36.83 -2.38
N ARG A 248 8.97 -35.50 -2.27
CA ARG A 248 9.90 -34.55 -2.92
C ARG A 248 11.02 -34.02 -2.01
N ASP A 249 10.92 -34.22 -0.71
CA ASP A 249 11.89 -33.67 0.25
C ASP A 249 12.89 -34.70 0.79
N TRP A 250 12.82 -35.92 0.31
CA TRP A 250 13.79 -36.95 0.72
C TRP A 250 14.76 -37.30 -0.42
N THR A 251 15.88 -36.58 -0.50
CA THR A 251 17.08 -37.05 -1.17
C THR A 251 17.94 -37.77 -0.13
N PRO A 252 18.23 -39.09 -0.28
CA PRO A 252 19.16 -39.74 0.62
C PRO A 252 20.54 -39.09 0.50
N PRO A 253 21.30 -38.95 1.60
CA PRO A 253 22.67 -38.50 1.54
C PRO A 253 23.48 -39.51 0.73
N VAL A 254 24.25 -39.01 -0.24
CA VAL A 254 25.26 -39.75 -0.99
C VAL A 254 26.48 -39.96 -0.10
#